data_b01ad51c0b3ebdcfc13d9b93f9bbea91
#
_entry.id   b01ad51c0b3ebdcfc13d9b93f9bbea91
#
_cell.length_a   1.000
_cell.length_b   1.000
_cell.length_c   1.000
_cell.angle_alpha   90.00
_cell.angle_beta   90.00
_cell.angle_gamma   90.00
#
_symmetry.space_group_name_H-M   'P 1'
#
loop_
_entity.id
_entity.type
_entity.pdbx_description
1 polymer ?
#
loop_
_entity_poly.entity_id
_entity_poly.type
_entity_poly.pdbx_seq_one_letter_code
_entity_poly.pdbx_strand_id
1 'polypeptide(L)'
;MKPSFDIKILHTTDVHGCFFPFDFIERKPCSGSMARVSSYVKRLRKKYGRRLLLVDGGDVLQGQPACYYSNYVDPSLPNVAAEVLNYMRYDVQTIGNHDIETGRAVYDKYVGEVHCEVLAANVVDTATLRPRFKPYAIREVHGTRIAFIGMLTPTIPYWLHETLWQGMTFLDIVATTRKWVAHVRQTEQADVVVGLFHSGFEGGIAGNTGNENAALETARSVVGIDFILCGHDHRLRKATVSAGGKHIDVVNPSSNAHYLSESTLHMARDAHGRSRLTSIDTQLVCIDNEPVDADFMRRFAPTITQVRRYADREIGSLARTLRTRDCFFGPAPFNSLIHDIQLDYTKADISLNAPLKFDVCIPKGPVRVSDLFNLYTYENQLYVLRMTGQEIRSLLELSYDQWIATMRSPRDHIMLMQQTPDGQWHWRNLAFNFDTAAGIDYEVNVARPHGSRINILRLSSGRPFSDEAHYRVAMNSYRGNGGGELLTRGAGIPLAEIPSRIESISPEDQRTIIMAYIERLHTIPATTHHNWRFVPESLALPALARDRRLLFPPS
;
A
#
# COMPACT_ATOMS: atom_id res chain seq x y z
N MET A 1 0.69 44.68 -22.68
CA MET A 1 0.54 43.51 -21.74
C MET A 1 1.76 42.65 -21.89
N LYS A 2 2.39 42.22 -20.78
CA LYS A 2 3.50 41.27 -20.83
C LYS A 2 2.96 39.94 -21.37
N PRO A 3 3.64 39.23 -22.26
CA PRO A 3 3.14 37.97 -22.81
C PRO A 3 2.99 36.92 -21.68
N SER A 4 1.76 36.47 -21.44
CA SER A 4 1.41 35.42 -20.51
C SER A 4 1.22 34.10 -21.26
N PHE A 5 1.53 32.98 -20.61
CA PHE A 5 1.35 31.64 -21.16
C PHE A 5 1.13 30.64 -20.04
N ASP A 6 0.51 29.52 -20.37
CA ASP A 6 0.25 28.43 -19.42
C ASP A 6 1.16 27.24 -19.67
N ILE A 7 1.61 26.61 -18.59
CA ILE A 7 2.23 25.29 -18.58
C ILE A 7 1.32 24.35 -17.80
N LYS A 8 1.06 23.18 -18.34
CA LYS A 8 0.27 22.13 -17.70
C LYS A 8 1.15 21.07 -17.09
N ILE A 9 0.84 20.65 -15.86
CA ILE A 9 1.40 19.46 -15.23
C ILE A 9 0.26 18.52 -14.91
N LEU A 10 0.32 17.30 -15.44
CA LEU A 10 -0.58 16.20 -15.12
C LEU A 10 0.16 15.23 -14.21
N HIS A 11 -0.48 14.80 -13.14
CA HIS A 11 0.12 13.93 -12.15
C HIS A 11 -0.78 12.72 -11.89
N THR A 12 -0.21 11.52 -12.03
CA THR A 12 -0.75 10.25 -11.56
C THR A 12 0.09 9.73 -10.40
N THR A 13 -0.47 8.88 -9.56
CA THR A 13 0.22 8.23 -8.44
C THR A 13 -0.52 6.95 -8.07
N ASP A 14 0.14 6.03 -7.37
CA ASP A 14 -0.49 4.83 -6.79
C ASP A 14 -1.34 4.07 -7.81
N VAL A 15 -0.80 3.90 -9.02
CA VAL A 15 -1.50 3.25 -10.13
C VAL A 15 -1.73 1.78 -9.85
N HIS A 16 -0.83 1.13 -9.09
CA HIS A 16 -0.94 -0.27 -8.65
C HIS A 16 -1.29 -1.25 -9.77
N GLY A 17 -0.67 -1.07 -10.93
CA GLY A 17 -0.87 -1.95 -12.08
C GLY A 17 -2.21 -1.79 -12.81
N CYS A 18 -3.04 -0.80 -12.47
CA CYS A 18 -4.28 -0.47 -13.18
C CYS A 18 -3.99 0.17 -14.55
N PHE A 19 -3.23 -0.56 -15.39
CA PHE A 19 -2.84 -0.08 -16.72
C PHE A 19 -3.97 -0.23 -17.73
N PHE A 20 -4.76 -1.29 -17.61
CA PHE A 20 -5.78 -1.70 -18.58
C PHE A 20 -7.18 -1.51 -18.00
N PRO A 21 -8.22 -1.28 -18.85
CA PRO A 21 -9.60 -1.10 -18.39
C PRO A 21 -10.26 -2.44 -18.04
N PHE A 22 -9.54 -3.30 -17.36
CA PHE A 22 -9.96 -4.62 -16.92
C PHE A 22 -9.25 -5.00 -15.63
N ASP A 23 -10.03 -5.31 -14.60
CA ASP A 23 -9.54 -5.85 -13.34
C ASP A 23 -9.32 -7.36 -13.48
N PHE A 24 -8.04 -7.78 -13.50
CA PHE A 24 -7.67 -9.19 -13.65
C PHE A 24 -7.92 -10.02 -12.38
N ILE A 25 -8.07 -9.37 -11.23
CA ILE A 25 -8.40 -10.03 -9.96
C ILE A 25 -9.89 -10.37 -9.95
N GLU A 26 -10.73 -9.36 -10.19
CA GLU A 26 -12.18 -9.51 -10.20
C GLU A 26 -12.72 -10.03 -11.55
N ARG A 27 -11.88 -10.14 -12.56
CA ARG A 27 -12.19 -10.62 -13.93
C ARG A 27 -13.35 -9.87 -14.58
N LYS A 28 -13.38 -8.55 -14.42
CA LYS A 28 -14.42 -7.65 -14.93
C LYS A 28 -13.85 -6.35 -15.48
N PRO A 29 -14.57 -5.65 -16.35
CA PRO A 29 -14.21 -4.30 -16.73
C PRO A 29 -14.10 -3.38 -15.51
N CYS A 30 -13.13 -2.44 -15.54
CA CYS A 30 -12.98 -1.40 -14.53
C CYS A 30 -12.98 -0.01 -15.18
N SER A 31 -13.31 1.01 -14.37
CA SER A 31 -13.37 2.39 -14.82
C SER A 31 -12.01 3.08 -14.78
N GLY A 32 -11.24 2.92 -13.69
CA GLY A 32 -9.88 3.46 -13.58
C GLY A 32 -8.89 2.70 -14.46
N SER A 33 -8.09 3.40 -15.28
CA SER A 33 -6.98 2.79 -16.01
C SER A 33 -6.05 3.80 -16.67
N MET A 34 -4.78 3.43 -16.85
CA MET A 34 -3.82 4.22 -17.62
C MET A 34 -4.20 4.34 -19.10
N ALA A 35 -4.94 3.37 -19.64
CA ALA A 35 -5.49 3.46 -20.99
C ALA A 35 -6.48 4.64 -21.17
N ARG A 36 -7.22 5.01 -20.12
CA ARG A 36 -8.11 6.18 -20.12
C ARG A 36 -7.32 7.47 -19.83
N VAL A 37 -6.37 7.42 -18.89
CA VAL A 37 -5.42 8.52 -18.67
C VAL A 37 -4.71 8.89 -19.97
N SER A 38 -4.30 7.89 -20.78
CA SER A 38 -3.66 8.11 -22.08
C SER A 38 -4.53 8.92 -23.04
N SER A 39 -5.83 8.66 -23.12
CA SER A 39 -6.76 9.47 -23.94
C SER A 39 -6.82 10.93 -23.48
N TYR A 40 -6.92 11.14 -22.15
CA TYR A 40 -6.91 12.47 -21.56
C TYR A 40 -5.62 13.23 -21.90
N VAL A 41 -4.48 12.59 -21.65
CA VAL A 41 -3.14 13.13 -21.95
C VAL A 41 -2.99 13.48 -23.43
N LYS A 42 -3.39 12.58 -24.34
CA LYS A 42 -3.34 12.83 -25.79
C LYS A 42 -4.17 14.06 -26.20
N ARG A 43 -5.37 14.21 -25.62
CA ARG A 43 -6.25 15.36 -25.86
C ARG A 43 -5.59 16.67 -25.42
N LEU A 44 -5.00 16.71 -24.23
CA LEU A 44 -4.33 17.90 -23.74
C LEU A 44 -3.00 18.17 -24.46
N ARG A 45 -2.24 17.15 -24.85
CA ARG A 45 -1.02 17.33 -25.67
C ARG A 45 -1.31 17.98 -27.02
N LYS A 46 -2.47 17.71 -27.65
CA LYS A 46 -2.88 18.42 -28.87
C LYS A 46 -3.03 19.93 -28.64
N LYS A 47 -3.49 20.35 -27.45
CA LYS A 47 -3.72 21.76 -27.09
C LYS A 47 -2.45 22.47 -26.62
N TYR A 48 -1.67 21.83 -25.73
CA TYR A 48 -0.55 22.46 -25.06
C TYR A 48 0.82 22.10 -25.66
N GLY A 49 0.92 21.03 -26.45
CA GLY A 49 2.17 20.58 -27.06
C GLY A 49 3.25 20.33 -26.01
N ARG A 50 4.43 20.94 -26.22
CA ARG A 50 5.57 20.83 -25.29
C ARG A 50 5.38 21.57 -23.95
N ARG A 51 4.26 22.29 -23.77
CA ARG A 51 3.90 22.95 -22.51
C ARG A 51 3.08 22.08 -21.58
N LEU A 52 2.99 20.77 -21.86
CA LEU A 52 2.41 19.77 -20.99
C LEU A 52 3.50 18.83 -20.52
N LEU A 53 3.65 18.72 -19.20
CA LEU A 53 4.47 17.73 -18.51
C LEU A 53 3.56 16.67 -17.87
N LEU A 54 4.00 15.43 -17.91
CA LEU A 54 3.31 14.29 -17.31
C LEU A 54 4.24 13.65 -16.28
N VAL A 55 3.81 13.59 -15.01
CA VAL A 55 4.61 13.08 -13.91
C VAL A 55 3.86 12.01 -13.11
N ASP A 56 4.61 11.14 -12.43
CA ASP A 56 4.05 10.05 -11.65
C ASP A 56 4.62 10.03 -10.22
N GLY A 57 3.75 9.76 -9.26
CA GLY A 57 4.02 9.78 -7.82
C GLY A 57 4.51 8.45 -7.24
N GLY A 58 4.78 7.41 -8.05
CA GLY A 58 5.26 6.11 -7.58
C GLY A 58 4.13 5.09 -7.32
N ASP A 59 4.51 3.93 -6.81
CA ASP A 59 3.66 2.75 -6.60
C ASP A 59 3.01 2.25 -7.90
N VAL A 60 3.88 1.92 -8.86
CA VAL A 60 3.47 1.40 -10.18
C VAL A 60 3.78 -0.10 -10.33
N LEU A 61 4.68 -0.67 -9.49
CA LEU A 61 5.22 -2.02 -9.66
C LEU A 61 4.43 -3.12 -8.94
N GLN A 62 3.45 -2.77 -8.11
CA GLN A 62 2.69 -3.71 -7.29
C GLN A 62 1.18 -3.51 -7.48
N GLY A 63 0.36 -4.55 -7.31
CA GLY A 63 -1.11 -4.51 -7.27
C GLY A 63 -1.75 -5.51 -8.21
N GLN A 64 -2.05 -5.14 -9.44
CA GLN A 64 -2.70 -6.02 -10.41
C GLN A 64 -1.79 -7.17 -10.89
N PRO A 65 -2.36 -8.32 -11.30
CA PRO A 65 -1.62 -9.45 -11.87
C PRO A 65 -0.66 -9.10 -13.01
N ALA A 66 -0.86 -7.98 -13.71
CA ALA A 66 0.03 -7.51 -14.76
C ALA A 66 1.43 -7.17 -14.22
N CYS A 67 1.51 -6.51 -13.04
CA CYS A 67 2.77 -6.22 -12.37
C CYS A 67 3.44 -7.53 -11.92
N TYR A 68 2.71 -8.37 -11.20
CA TYR A 68 3.23 -9.63 -10.68
C TYR A 68 3.77 -10.54 -11.79
N TYR A 69 3.05 -10.60 -12.93
CA TYR A 69 3.47 -11.41 -14.07
C TYR A 69 4.83 -10.95 -14.61
N SER A 70 5.01 -9.67 -14.89
CA SER A 70 6.26 -9.15 -15.43
C SER A 70 7.41 -9.10 -14.43
N ASN A 71 7.09 -9.02 -13.12
CA ASN A 71 8.10 -8.94 -12.08
C ASN A 71 8.66 -10.31 -11.69
N TYR A 72 7.78 -11.34 -11.59
CA TYR A 72 8.13 -12.61 -10.95
C TYR A 72 7.83 -13.86 -11.80
N VAL A 73 6.81 -13.82 -12.68
CA VAL A 73 6.43 -14.99 -13.47
C VAL A 73 7.29 -15.10 -14.74
N ASP A 74 7.45 -14.00 -15.45
CA ASP A 74 8.33 -13.92 -16.63
C ASP A 74 9.19 -12.64 -16.59
N PRO A 75 10.22 -12.61 -15.76
CA PRO A 75 11.10 -11.46 -15.62
C PRO A 75 12.02 -11.24 -16.84
N SER A 76 11.99 -12.12 -17.82
CA SER A 76 12.71 -11.93 -19.11
C SER A 76 12.03 -10.91 -20.01
N LEU A 77 10.74 -10.67 -19.83
CA LEU A 77 9.99 -9.64 -20.55
C LEU A 77 10.36 -8.24 -20.06
N PRO A 78 10.21 -7.21 -20.91
CA PRO A 78 10.26 -5.82 -20.46
C PRO A 78 9.25 -5.59 -19.32
N ASN A 79 9.64 -4.76 -18.36
CA ASN A 79 8.75 -4.42 -17.24
C ASN A 79 7.51 -3.67 -17.76
N VAL A 80 6.31 -4.19 -17.48
CA VAL A 80 5.06 -3.64 -18.02
C VAL A 80 4.82 -2.19 -17.59
N ALA A 81 5.18 -1.82 -16.35
CA ALA A 81 5.05 -0.45 -15.87
C ALA A 81 5.98 0.49 -16.65
N ALA A 82 7.25 0.10 -16.86
CA ALA A 82 8.18 0.86 -17.68
C ALA A 82 7.67 1.04 -19.11
N GLU A 83 7.16 -0.03 -19.75
CA GLU A 83 6.59 0.07 -21.10
C GLU A 83 5.39 1.03 -21.17
N VAL A 84 4.51 1.02 -20.16
CA VAL A 84 3.35 1.92 -20.08
C VAL A 84 3.78 3.38 -19.91
N LEU A 85 4.69 3.66 -18.98
CA LEU A 85 5.19 5.02 -18.76
C LEU A 85 5.94 5.54 -19.98
N ASN A 86 6.75 4.69 -20.62
CA ASN A 86 7.48 5.03 -21.85
C ASN A 86 6.54 5.32 -23.03
N TYR A 87 5.50 4.48 -23.22
CA TYR A 87 4.47 4.72 -24.25
C TYR A 87 3.78 6.07 -24.04
N MET A 88 3.41 6.37 -22.82
CA MET A 88 2.74 7.62 -22.45
C MET A 88 3.69 8.81 -22.39
N ARG A 89 5.02 8.58 -22.46
CA ARG A 89 6.07 9.61 -22.41
C ARG A 89 5.97 10.43 -21.14
N TYR A 90 6.10 9.76 -20.01
CA TYR A 90 6.26 10.44 -18.72
C TYR A 90 7.57 11.24 -18.71
N ASP A 91 7.54 12.41 -18.08
CA ASP A 91 8.69 13.31 -17.99
C ASP A 91 9.52 13.03 -16.74
N VAL A 92 8.87 12.78 -15.61
CA VAL A 92 9.50 12.56 -14.30
C VAL A 92 8.65 11.63 -13.47
N GLN A 93 9.28 10.82 -12.62
CA GLN A 93 8.61 9.96 -11.63
C GLN A 93 9.34 10.03 -10.30
N THR A 94 8.63 9.85 -9.17
CA THR A 94 9.25 9.42 -7.90
C THR A 94 9.02 7.92 -7.69
N ILE A 95 9.88 7.27 -6.88
CA ILE A 95 9.69 5.86 -6.52
C ILE A 95 8.77 5.77 -5.30
N GLY A 96 7.95 4.71 -5.22
CA GLY A 96 7.05 4.44 -4.10
C GLY A 96 7.54 3.31 -3.18
N ASN A 97 6.86 3.11 -2.06
CA ASN A 97 7.21 2.05 -1.10
C ASN A 97 6.92 0.65 -1.64
N HIS A 98 5.82 0.47 -2.37
CA HIS A 98 5.52 -0.78 -3.04
C HIS A 98 6.41 -1.05 -4.26
N ASP A 99 7.05 -0.02 -4.82
CA ASP A 99 8.11 -0.24 -5.81
C ASP A 99 9.36 -0.84 -5.15
N ILE A 100 9.77 -0.34 -3.97
CA ILE A 100 10.87 -0.92 -3.17
C ILE A 100 10.53 -2.32 -2.67
N GLU A 101 9.28 -2.59 -2.29
CA GLU A 101 8.79 -3.89 -1.82
C GLU A 101 9.03 -5.01 -2.83
N THR A 102 9.04 -4.70 -4.14
CA THR A 102 9.30 -5.70 -5.19
C THR A 102 10.71 -6.30 -5.13
N GLY A 103 11.62 -5.70 -4.39
CA GLY A 103 12.99 -6.12 -4.25
C GLY A 103 13.92 -5.58 -5.36
N ARG A 104 15.21 -5.56 -5.03
CA ARG A 104 16.24 -4.90 -5.82
C ARG A 104 16.29 -5.34 -7.29
N ALA A 105 16.15 -6.63 -7.55
CA ALA A 105 16.20 -7.15 -8.91
C ALA A 105 15.09 -6.57 -9.81
N VAL A 106 13.90 -6.33 -9.24
CA VAL A 106 12.75 -5.79 -9.97
C VAL A 106 12.88 -4.28 -10.13
N TYR A 107 13.07 -3.52 -9.05
CA TYR A 107 13.11 -2.06 -9.18
C TYR A 107 14.38 -1.55 -9.88
N ASP A 108 15.55 -2.20 -9.78
CA ASP A 108 16.74 -1.82 -10.54
C ASP A 108 16.52 -2.06 -12.06
N LYS A 109 15.88 -3.20 -12.42
CA LYS A 109 15.46 -3.46 -13.81
C LYS A 109 14.50 -2.39 -14.32
N TYR A 110 13.44 -2.10 -13.55
CA TYR A 110 12.46 -1.07 -13.89
C TYR A 110 13.10 0.30 -14.11
N VAL A 111 13.96 0.75 -13.18
CA VAL A 111 14.68 2.03 -13.29
C VAL A 111 15.61 2.05 -14.53
N GLY A 112 16.16 0.91 -14.92
CA GLY A 112 16.96 0.77 -16.14
C GLY A 112 16.15 0.79 -17.44
N GLU A 113 14.87 0.43 -17.40
CA GLU A 113 14.00 0.32 -18.57
C GLU A 113 13.09 1.55 -18.76
N VAL A 114 12.75 2.27 -17.70
CA VAL A 114 11.92 3.47 -17.81
C VAL A 114 12.74 4.65 -18.36
N HIS A 115 12.16 5.42 -19.30
CA HIS A 115 12.87 6.51 -19.97
C HIS A 115 12.86 7.83 -19.16
N CYS A 116 11.87 8.04 -18.30
CA CYS A 116 11.84 9.21 -17.45
C CYS A 116 12.81 9.09 -16.27
N GLU A 117 13.18 10.22 -15.67
CA GLU A 117 14.01 10.21 -14.48
C GLU A 117 13.21 9.78 -13.26
N VAL A 118 13.74 8.77 -12.54
CA VAL A 118 13.17 8.29 -11.27
C VAL A 118 13.86 9.01 -10.12
N LEU A 119 13.06 9.65 -9.26
CA LEU A 119 13.53 10.54 -8.21
C LEU A 119 13.27 9.94 -6.81
N ALA A 120 14.22 10.16 -5.89
CA ALA A 120 14.02 10.05 -4.43
C ALA A 120 15.20 10.71 -3.72
N ALA A 121 15.10 11.98 -3.39
CA ALA A 121 16.19 12.76 -2.83
C ALA A 121 16.59 12.34 -1.40
N ASN A 122 15.64 11.77 -0.66
CA ASN A 122 15.84 11.31 0.71
C ASN A 122 16.21 9.82 0.83
N VAL A 123 16.32 9.11 -0.29
CA VAL A 123 16.87 7.74 -0.30
C VAL A 123 18.35 7.81 -0.64
N VAL A 124 19.22 7.50 0.31
CA VAL A 124 20.65 7.62 0.17
C VAL A 124 21.35 6.28 0.37
N ASP A 125 22.49 6.13 -0.26
CA ASP A 125 23.40 5.00 0.01
C ASP A 125 23.93 5.10 1.44
N THR A 126 23.82 4.04 2.21
CA THR A 126 24.16 4.03 3.65
C THR A 126 25.63 4.35 3.91
N ALA A 127 26.56 3.92 3.05
CA ALA A 127 27.99 4.11 3.25
C ALA A 127 28.47 5.50 2.84
N THR A 128 27.88 6.06 1.76
CA THR A 128 28.37 7.30 1.15
C THR A 128 27.50 8.52 1.42
N LEU A 129 26.27 8.30 1.88
CA LEU A 129 25.19 9.31 2.04
C LEU A 129 24.87 10.07 0.74
N ARG A 130 25.26 9.52 -0.42
CA ARG A 130 24.88 10.06 -1.72
C ARG A 130 23.49 9.55 -2.12
N PRO A 131 22.68 10.38 -2.83
CA PRO A 131 21.38 9.92 -3.30
C PRO A 131 21.47 8.63 -4.13
N ARG A 132 20.65 7.64 -3.80
CA ARG A 132 20.55 6.36 -4.53
C ARG A 132 19.80 6.51 -5.86
N PHE A 133 18.79 7.36 -5.85
CA PHE A 133 18.05 7.80 -7.04
C PHE A 133 18.41 9.27 -7.32
N LYS A 134 18.00 9.80 -8.49
CA LYS A 134 18.18 11.23 -8.73
C LYS A 134 17.42 12.05 -7.69
N PRO A 135 18.01 13.08 -7.09
CA PRO A 135 17.33 13.88 -6.08
C PRO A 135 16.28 14.83 -6.68
N TYR A 136 16.54 15.31 -7.89
CA TYR A 136 15.65 16.22 -8.63
C TYR A 136 15.85 16.07 -10.13
N ALA A 137 14.89 16.60 -10.88
CA ALA A 137 14.97 16.77 -12.32
C ALA A 137 14.60 18.20 -12.72
N ILE A 138 15.29 18.76 -13.72
CA ILE A 138 14.93 20.06 -14.33
C ILE A 138 14.26 19.79 -15.67
N ARG A 139 13.13 20.45 -15.90
CA ARG A 139 12.45 20.50 -17.20
C ARG A 139 12.39 21.94 -17.69
N GLU A 140 12.94 22.16 -18.85
CA GLU A 140 12.86 23.48 -19.49
C GLU A 140 11.69 23.50 -20.47
N VAL A 141 10.71 24.31 -20.15
CA VAL A 141 9.46 24.42 -20.91
C VAL A 141 9.22 25.87 -21.28
N HIS A 142 9.28 26.17 -22.56
CA HIS A 142 9.08 27.53 -23.08
C HIS A 142 9.95 28.58 -22.33
N GLY A 143 11.22 28.23 -22.07
CA GLY A 143 12.18 29.05 -21.35
C GLY A 143 11.86 29.26 -19.86
N THR A 144 11.06 28.37 -19.26
CA THR A 144 10.81 28.28 -17.82
C THR A 144 11.52 27.03 -17.29
N ARG A 145 12.33 27.18 -16.25
CA ARG A 145 13.03 26.08 -15.57
C ARG A 145 12.18 25.58 -14.40
N ILE A 146 11.65 24.38 -14.54
CA ILE A 146 10.81 23.73 -13.53
C ILE A 146 11.63 22.61 -12.88
N ALA A 147 11.85 22.70 -11.57
CA ALA A 147 12.50 21.66 -10.77
C ALA A 147 11.44 20.77 -10.13
N PHE A 148 11.58 19.46 -10.31
CA PHE A 148 10.85 18.42 -9.56
C PHE A 148 11.79 17.81 -8.54
N ILE A 149 11.43 17.81 -7.26
CA ILE A 149 12.18 17.18 -6.17
C ILE A 149 11.38 15.96 -5.72
N GLY A 150 11.96 14.75 -5.90
CA GLY A 150 11.30 13.51 -5.51
C GLY A 150 11.56 13.16 -4.04
N MET A 151 10.52 12.71 -3.32
CA MET A 151 10.62 12.20 -1.96
C MET A 151 9.86 10.88 -1.81
N LEU A 152 10.42 9.96 -1.03
CA LEU A 152 9.80 8.72 -0.61
C LEU A 152 9.51 8.78 0.89
N THR A 153 8.41 8.17 1.35
CA THR A 153 8.16 8.00 2.78
C THR A 153 9.37 7.37 3.49
N PRO A 154 9.81 7.90 4.64
CA PRO A 154 11.01 7.40 5.32
C PRO A 154 10.75 6.15 6.16
N THR A 155 9.50 5.70 6.25
CA THR A 155 9.08 4.62 7.14
C THR A 155 9.20 3.22 6.53
N ILE A 156 9.90 3.08 5.40
CA ILE A 156 10.21 1.80 4.74
C ILE A 156 10.70 0.72 5.73
N PRO A 157 11.65 0.99 6.64
CA PRO A 157 12.16 -0.02 7.58
C PRO A 157 11.11 -0.57 8.56
N TYR A 158 9.97 0.09 8.72
CA TYR A 158 8.87 -0.39 9.58
C TYR A 158 7.98 -1.44 8.90
N TRP A 159 8.07 -1.58 7.58
CA TRP A 159 7.18 -2.46 6.81
C TRP A 159 7.93 -3.54 6.05
N LEU A 160 9.13 -3.19 5.53
CA LEU A 160 9.87 -4.03 4.61
C LEU A 160 11.13 -4.61 5.26
N HIS A 161 11.40 -5.88 4.94
CA HIS A 161 12.62 -6.53 5.37
C HIS A 161 13.85 -5.84 4.77
N GLU A 162 14.94 -5.78 5.57
CA GLU A 162 16.17 -5.07 5.20
C GLU A 162 16.76 -5.54 3.86
N THR A 163 16.61 -6.81 3.50
CA THR A 163 17.10 -7.34 2.22
C THR A 163 16.51 -6.65 0.99
N LEU A 164 15.30 -6.08 1.11
CA LEU A 164 14.63 -5.38 0.01
C LEU A 164 15.20 -3.99 -0.24
N TRP A 165 15.74 -3.35 0.80
CA TRP A 165 16.32 -2.01 0.76
C TRP A 165 17.76 -1.94 1.27
N GLN A 166 18.47 -3.09 1.29
CA GLN A 166 19.85 -3.18 1.76
C GLN A 166 20.75 -2.14 1.10
N GLY A 167 21.54 -1.45 1.94
CA GLY A 167 22.43 -0.37 1.52
C GLY A 167 21.74 0.96 1.31
N MET A 168 20.46 1.10 1.68
CA MET A 168 19.72 2.37 1.65
C MET A 168 19.47 2.90 3.06
N THR A 169 19.50 4.22 3.18
CA THR A 169 19.05 4.95 4.37
C THR A 169 18.01 5.97 3.93
N PHE A 170 16.93 6.07 4.70
CA PHE A 170 15.81 6.96 4.42
C PHE A 170 15.89 8.17 5.34
N LEU A 171 16.06 9.36 4.76
CA LEU A 171 16.20 10.61 5.49
C LEU A 171 14.85 11.30 5.67
N ASP A 172 14.79 12.21 6.65
CA ASP A 172 13.61 13.06 6.89
C ASP A 172 13.23 13.88 5.65
N ILE A 173 11.94 13.85 5.30
CA ILE A 173 11.41 14.53 4.10
C ILE A 173 11.56 16.03 4.21
N VAL A 174 11.19 16.62 5.34
CA VAL A 174 11.16 18.09 5.52
C VAL A 174 12.56 18.68 5.42
N ALA A 175 13.51 18.09 6.16
CA ALA A 175 14.90 18.54 6.17
C ALA A 175 15.55 18.35 4.79
N THR A 176 15.30 17.21 4.15
CA THR A 176 15.83 16.91 2.81
C THR A 176 15.24 17.84 1.76
N THR A 177 13.92 18.08 1.81
CA THR A 177 13.26 19.02 0.90
C THR A 177 13.87 20.43 1.03
N ARG A 178 14.06 20.91 2.25
CA ARG A 178 14.67 22.24 2.50
C ARG A 178 16.04 22.36 1.86
N LYS A 179 16.88 21.34 2.00
CA LYS A 179 18.21 21.28 1.37
C LYS A 179 18.13 21.40 -0.16
N TRP A 180 17.28 20.56 -0.78
CA TRP A 180 17.22 20.51 -2.24
C TRP A 180 16.46 21.69 -2.85
N VAL A 181 15.45 22.27 -2.19
CA VAL A 181 14.82 23.53 -2.60
C VAL A 181 15.87 24.65 -2.65
N ALA A 182 16.72 24.79 -1.62
CA ALA A 182 17.79 25.77 -1.62
C ALA A 182 18.75 25.54 -2.81
N HIS A 183 19.15 24.31 -3.05
CA HIS A 183 20.04 23.95 -4.15
C HIS A 183 19.44 24.30 -5.52
N VAL A 184 18.20 23.85 -5.83
CA VAL A 184 17.61 24.08 -7.15
C VAL A 184 17.28 25.55 -7.39
N ARG A 185 16.99 26.33 -6.33
CA ARG A 185 16.80 27.79 -6.45
C ARG A 185 18.11 28.52 -6.69
N GLN A 186 19.17 28.18 -5.94
CA GLN A 186 20.44 28.92 -5.97
C GLN A 186 21.35 28.46 -7.11
N THR A 187 21.49 27.15 -7.32
CA THR A 187 22.42 26.58 -8.29
C THR A 187 21.78 26.37 -9.64
N GLU A 188 20.59 25.75 -9.67
CA GLU A 188 19.88 25.46 -10.91
C GLU A 188 19.05 26.64 -11.43
N GLN A 189 18.89 27.70 -10.65
CA GLN A 189 18.10 28.89 -11.01
C GLN A 189 16.67 28.53 -11.44
N ALA A 190 16.03 27.58 -10.73
CA ALA A 190 14.67 27.12 -11.04
C ALA A 190 13.64 28.25 -10.85
N ASP A 191 12.84 28.51 -11.87
CA ASP A 191 11.73 29.48 -11.83
C ASP A 191 10.54 28.93 -11.01
N VAL A 192 10.30 27.60 -11.08
CA VAL A 192 9.24 26.88 -10.35
C VAL A 192 9.84 25.65 -9.68
N VAL A 193 9.43 25.38 -8.43
CA VAL A 193 9.86 24.19 -7.66
C VAL A 193 8.64 23.39 -7.24
N VAL A 194 8.57 22.15 -7.69
CA VAL A 194 7.51 21.18 -7.44
C VAL A 194 8.04 20.08 -6.53
N GLY A 195 7.35 19.83 -5.41
CA GLY A 195 7.52 18.60 -4.66
C GLY A 195 6.75 17.46 -5.35
N LEU A 196 7.41 16.35 -5.64
CA LEU A 196 6.80 15.12 -6.14
C LEU A 196 7.02 14.03 -5.10
N PHE A 197 6.03 13.82 -4.24
CA PHE A 197 6.20 13.08 -2.99
C PHE A 197 5.41 11.78 -2.99
N HIS A 198 6.08 10.68 -2.81
CA HIS A 198 5.44 9.45 -2.38
C HIS A 198 5.37 9.42 -0.84
N SER A 199 4.51 10.27 -0.30
CA SER A 199 4.21 10.49 1.11
C SER A 199 2.89 11.24 1.19
N GLY A 200 1.95 10.79 2.03
CA GLY A 200 0.62 11.39 2.14
C GLY A 200 0.59 12.75 2.83
N PHE A 201 -0.60 13.22 3.08
CA PHE A 201 -0.83 14.56 3.62
C PHE A 201 -0.25 14.76 5.02
N GLU A 202 -0.66 13.95 5.98
CA GLU A 202 -0.29 14.03 7.40
C GLU A 202 -0.68 12.75 8.14
N GLY A 203 -0.06 12.48 9.28
CA GLY A 203 -0.32 11.29 10.11
C GLY A 203 0.50 10.08 9.69
N GLY A 204 0.03 8.88 10.04
CA GLY A 204 0.78 7.65 9.86
C GLY A 204 1.81 7.43 10.97
N ILE A 205 2.87 6.69 10.66
CA ILE A 205 3.94 6.35 11.61
C ILE A 205 4.83 7.58 11.82
N ALA A 206 5.04 7.95 13.08
CA ALA A 206 6.09 8.89 13.47
C ALA A 206 7.35 8.08 13.81
N GLY A 207 8.28 8.02 12.87
CA GLY A 207 9.53 7.27 13.00
C GLY A 207 10.72 8.13 13.45
N ASN A 208 11.81 7.46 13.79
CA ASN A 208 13.08 8.14 14.16
C ASN A 208 13.70 8.93 12.99
N THR A 209 13.31 8.60 11.76
CA THR A 209 13.79 9.23 10.52
C THR A 209 12.80 10.22 9.93
N GLY A 210 11.73 10.57 10.65
CA GLY A 210 10.68 11.50 10.22
C GLY A 210 9.29 10.87 10.18
N ASN A 211 8.31 11.67 9.75
CA ASN A 211 6.92 11.26 9.65
C ASN A 211 6.65 10.55 8.31
N GLU A 212 5.82 9.50 8.36
CA GLU A 212 5.35 8.77 7.19
C GLU A 212 4.71 9.70 6.16
N ASN A 213 3.78 10.53 6.61
CA ASN A 213 3.03 11.46 5.78
C ASN A 213 3.41 12.89 6.15
N ALA A 214 4.25 13.54 5.32
CA ALA A 214 4.88 14.82 5.63
C ALA A 214 4.60 15.92 4.60
N ALA A 215 3.65 15.75 3.66
CA ALA A 215 3.43 16.73 2.60
C ALA A 215 2.92 18.07 3.13
N LEU A 216 1.96 18.09 4.07
CA LEU A 216 1.47 19.34 4.68
C LEU A 216 2.51 19.99 5.58
N GLU A 217 3.26 19.20 6.35
CA GLU A 217 4.34 19.71 7.19
C GLU A 217 5.41 20.39 6.33
N THR A 218 5.78 19.75 5.23
CA THR A 218 6.74 20.32 4.26
C THR A 218 6.21 21.61 3.66
N ALA A 219 4.96 21.66 3.20
CA ALA A 219 4.35 22.86 2.64
C ALA A 219 4.32 24.03 3.65
N ARG A 220 4.12 23.75 4.95
CA ARG A 220 4.09 24.77 6.00
C ARG A 220 5.48 25.29 6.39
N SER A 221 6.53 24.46 6.28
CA SER A 221 7.84 24.73 6.89
C SER A 221 8.99 24.98 5.91
N VAL A 222 8.81 24.64 4.62
CA VAL A 222 9.86 24.79 3.60
C VAL A 222 9.59 25.97 2.69
N VAL A 223 10.35 27.05 2.87
CA VAL A 223 10.25 28.24 2.01
C VAL A 223 10.92 27.96 0.66
N GLY A 224 10.26 28.37 -0.43
CA GLY A 224 10.79 28.27 -1.79
C GLY A 224 10.22 27.13 -2.62
N ILE A 225 9.41 26.24 -2.05
CA ILE A 225 8.56 25.30 -2.80
C ILE A 225 7.31 26.04 -3.28
N ASP A 226 6.80 25.74 -4.48
CA ASP A 226 5.63 26.43 -5.04
C ASP A 226 4.35 25.59 -4.92
N PHE A 227 4.42 24.26 -5.05
CA PHE A 227 3.32 23.33 -4.75
C PHE A 227 3.84 21.88 -4.62
N ILE A 228 3.00 20.99 -4.07
CA ILE A 228 3.33 19.60 -3.83
C ILE A 228 2.28 18.69 -4.48
N LEU A 229 2.75 17.75 -5.29
CA LEU A 229 2.02 16.62 -5.83
C LEU A 229 2.40 15.40 -4.98
N CYS A 230 1.43 14.72 -4.37
CA CYS A 230 1.71 13.63 -3.44
C CYS A 230 0.81 12.40 -3.68
N GLY A 231 1.19 11.26 -3.09
CA GLY A 231 0.52 9.98 -3.16
C GLY A 231 0.56 9.24 -1.82
N HIS A 232 0.67 7.91 -1.84
CA HIS A 232 0.88 7.00 -0.72
C HIS A 232 -0.34 6.71 0.15
N ASP A 233 -1.07 7.72 0.63
CA ASP A 233 -2.22 7.52 1.54
C ASP A 233 -3.54 7.20 0.80
N HIS A 234 -3.52 7.12 -0.53
CA HIS A 234 -4.65 6.79 -1.42
C HIS A 234 -5.88 7.69 -1.24
N ARG A 235 -5.73 8.88 -0.69
CA ARG A 235 -6.85 9.77 -0.39
C ARG A 235 -7.03 10.83 -1.47
N LEU A 236 -8.21 10.89 -2.08
CA LEU A 236 -8.57 11.98 -2.98
C LEU A 236 -8.68 13.28 -2.20
N ARG A 237 -7.65 14.13 -2.25
CA ARG A 237 -7.57 15.31 -1.40
C ARG A 237 -6.80 16.46 -2.06
N LYS A 238 -7.29 17.67 -1.88
CA LYS A 238 -6.56 18.91 -2.14
C LYS A 238 -6.63 19.78 -0.89
N ALA A 239 -5.53 20.42 -0.52
CA ALA A 239 -5.47 21.46 0.49
C ALA A 239 -4.54 22.58 0.05
N THR A 240 -4.83 23.80 0.49
CA THR A 240 -3.97 24.96 0.29
C THR A 240 -3.49 25.45 1.64
N VAL A 241 -2.19 25.60 1.82
CA VAL A 241 -1.57 26.14 3.03
C VAL A 241 -0.89 27.47 2.75
N SER A 242 -0.90 28.36 3.74
CA SER A 242 -0.20 29.64 3.65
C SER A 242 1.15 29.52 4.36
N ALA A 243 2.25 29.72 3.62
CA ALA A 243 3.60 29.72 4.17
C ALA A 243 4.47 30.76 3.44
N GLY A 244 5.26 31.53 4.21
CA GLY A 244 6.18 32.53 3.64
C GLY A 244 5.49 33.60 2.77
N GLY A 245 4.22 33.91 3.03
CA GLY A 245 3.44 34.88 2.24
C GLY A 245 2.92 34.35 0.89
N LYS A 246 3.00 33.03 0.67
CA LYS A 246 2.48 32.34 -0.52
C LYS A 246 1.41 31.31 -0.13
N HIS A 247 0.55 30.99 -1.08
CA HIS A 247 -0.37 29.86 -1.04
C HIS A 247 0.29 28.67 -1.74
N ILE A 248 0.38 27.53 -1.04
CA ILE A 248 0.99 26.30 -1.54
C ILE A 248 -0.10 25.25 -1.60
N ASP A 249 -0.41 24.79 -2.80
CA ASP A 249 -1.31 23.64 -3.01
C ASP A 249 -0.60 22.33 -2.73
N VAL A 250 -1.27 21.43 -1.99
CA VAL A 250 -0.89 20.04 -1.78
C VAL A 250 -2.01 19.18 -2.32
N VAL A 251 -1.70 18.24 -3.22
CA VAL A 251 -2.71 17.50 -3.99
C VAL A 251 -2.38 16.03 -4.07
N ASN A 252 -3.36 15.17 -3.74
CA ASN A 252 -3.31 13.73 -3.95
C ASN A 252 -4.52 13.29 -4.79
N PRO A 253 -4.31 12.71 -5.99
CA PRO A 253 -5.39 12.23 -6.85
C PRO A 253 -5.91 10.83 -6.49
N SER A 254 -5.61 10.30 -5.29
CA SER A 254 -5.95 8.93 -4.88
C SER A 254 -5.16 7.86 -5.66
N SER A 255 -5.75 6.68 -5.89
CA SER A 255 -5.07 5.51 -6.44
C SER A 255 -5.83 4.88 -7.61
N ASN A 256 -5.24 3.83 -8.22
CA ASN A 256 -5.85 2.98 -9.25
C ASN A 256 -6.28 3.73 -10.53
N ALA A 257 -5.64 4.87 -10.81
CA ALA A 257 -5.91 5.68 -12.00
C ALA A 257 -7.39 6.09 -12.20
N HIS A 258 -8.15 6.25 -11.10
CA HIS A 258 -9.51 6.82 -11.13
C HIS A 258 -9.50 8.33 -11.32
N TYR A 259 -8.47 8.97 -10.76
CA TYR A 259 -8.26 10.41 -10.85
C TYR A 259 -6.82 10.71 -11.27
N LEU A 260 -6.62 11.89 -11.80
CA LEU A 260 -5.31 12.55 -11.90
C LEU A 260 -5.43 13.98 -11.34
N SER A 261 -4.31 14.58 -10.96
CA SER A 261 -4.30 16.02 -10.73
C SER A 261 -3.83 16.76 -11.97
N GLU A 262 -4.52 17.86 -12.30
CA GLU A 262 -4.17 18.78 -13.36
C GLU A 262 -3.83 20.14 -12.77
N SER A 263 -2.56 20.54 -12.88
CA SER A 263 -2.08 21.85 -12.44
C SER A 263 -1.80 22.75 -13.65
N THR A 264 -2.31 23.99 -13.62
CA THR A 264 -2.01 25.03 -14.60
C THR A 264 -1.10 26.04 -13.94
N LEU A 265 0.12 26.16 -14.43
CA LEU A 265 1.05 27.20 -14.04
C LEU A 265 0.82 28.41 -14.94
N HIS A 266 0.30 29.50 -14.41
CA HIS A 266 0.16 30.76 -15.11
C HIS A 266 1.48 31.53 -15.05
N MET A 267 2.10 31.68 -16.20
CA MET A 267 3.43 32.31 -16.34
C MET A 267 3.35 33.68 -17.01
N ALA A 268 4.21 34.59 -16.59
CA ALA A 268 4.43 35.87 -17.26
C ALA A 268 5.92 36.10 -17.50
N ARG A 269 6.27 36.94 -18.49
CA ARG A 269 7.64 37.39 -18.69
C ARG A 269 7.87 38.73 -17.95
N ASP A 270 8.99 38.81 -17.20
CA ASP A 270 9.40 40.11 -16.62
C ASP A 270 9.98 41.06 -17.68
N ALA A 271 10.45 42.22 -17.26
CA ALA A 271 11.05 43.22 -18.16
C ALA A 271 12.33 42.73 -18.84
N HIS A 272 13.01 41.74 -18.27
CA HIS A 272 14.24 41.14 -18.78
C HIS A 272 13.99 39.82 -19.53
N GLY A 273 12.70 39.49 -19.81
CA GLY A 273 12.32 38.26 -20.51
C GLY A 273 12.37 36.96 -19.67
N ARG A 274 12.64 37.04 -18.34
CA ARG A 274 12.68 35.89 -17.46
C ARG A 274 11.27 35.44 -17.10
N SER A 275 11.08 34.12 -16.96
CA SER A 275 9.80 33.55 -16.55
C SER A 275 9.51 33.82 -15.08
N ARG A 276 8.26 34.20 -14.80
CA ARG A 276 7.74 34.37 -13.44
C ARG A 276 6.41 33.66 -13.30
N LEU A 277 6.31 32.80 -12.29
CA LEU A 277 5.04 32.20 -11.87
C LEU A 277 4.14 33.30 -11.27
N THR A 278 2.92 33.43 -11.78
CA THR A 278 1.92 34.39 -11.28
C THR A 278 0.87 33.75 -10.39
N SER A 279 0.39 32.57 -10.79
CA SER A 279 -0.53 31.75 -9.99
C SER A 279 -0.48 30.29 -10.44
N ILE A 280 -1.04 29.41 -9.62
CA ILE A 280 -1.23 27.99 -9.91
C ILE A 280 -2.70 27.66 -9.67
N ASP A 281 -3.33 27.02 -10.65
CA ASP A 281 -4.66 26.45 -10.51
C ASP A 281 -4.56 24.94 -10.60
N THR A 282 -4.96 24.25 -9.55
CA THR A 282 -4.92 22.79 -9.49
C THR A 282 -6.32 22.21 -9.28
N GLN A 283 -6.65 21.18 -10.06
CA GLN A 283 -7.90 20.43 -9.95
C GLN A 283 -7.65 18.93 -9.94
N LEU A 284 -8.58 18.19 -9.32
CA LEU A 284 -8.67 16.75 -9.36
C LEU A 284 -9.65 16.35 -10.45
N VAL A 285 -9.19 15.56 -11.42
CA VAL A 285 -9.97 15.20 -12.61
C VAL A 285 -10.30 13.72 -12.56
N CYS A 286 -11.59 13.39 -12.55
CA CYS A 286 -12.07 12.01 -12.66
C CYS A 286 -11.86 11.48 -14.09
N ILE A 287 -11.20 10.32 -14.22
CA ILE A 287 -10.84 9.71 -15.50
C ILE A 287 -11.80 8.58 -15.89
N ASP A 288 -12.65 8.13 -15.00
CA ASP A 288 -13.50 6.94 -15.16
C ASP A 288 -14.36 6.95 -16.43
N ASN A 289 -14.78 8.14 -16.86
CA ASN A 289 -15.62 8.33 -18.05
C ASN A 289 -14.85 8.73 -19.32
N GLU A 290 -13.52 8.87 -19.24
CA GLU A 290 -12.71 9.14 -20.44
C GLU A 290 -12.72 7.93 -21.37
N PRO A 291 -12.73 8.12 -22.70
CA PRO A 291 -12.67 7.00 -23.63
C PRO A 291 -11.34 6.23 -23.47
N VAL A 292 -11.39 4.93 -23.67
CA VAL A 292 -10.19 4.09 -23.71
C VAL A 292 -9.37 4.40 -24.95
N ASP A 293 -8.06 4.58 -24.80
CA ASP A 293 -7.14 4.81 -25.93
C ASP A 293 -6.96 3.53 -26.75
N ALA A 294 -7.50 3.51 -27.96
CA ALA A 294 -7.44 2.35 -28.85
C ALA A 294 -6.00 2.00 -29.31
N ASP A 295 -5.11 2.99 -29.45
CA ASP A 295 -3.71 2.76 -29.82
C ASP A 295 -2.94 2.12 -28.66
N PHE A 296 -3.20 2.59 -27.44
CA PHE A 296 -2.69 1.98 -26.22
C PHE A 296 -3.11 0.51 -26.14
N MET A 297 -4.41 0.23 -26.30
CA MET A 297 -4.91 -1.14 -26.25
C MET A 297 -4.31 -2.04 -27.33
N ARG A 298 -4.09 -1.53 -28.56
CA ARG A 298 -3.42 -2.30 -29.61
C ARG A 298 -1.95 -2.59 -29.26
N ARG A 299 -1.22 -1.60 -28.73
CA ARG A 299 0.17 -1.77 -28.31
C ARG A 299 0.33 -2.86 -27.26
N PHE A 300 -0.56 -2.90 -26.28
CA PHE A 300 -0.48 -3.81 -25.15
C PHE A 300 -1.35 -5.08 -25.29
N ALA A 301 -1.99 -5.33 -26.42
CA ALA A 301 -2.81 -6.52 -26.64
C ALA A 301 -2.10 -7.85 -26.35
N PRO A 302 -0.81 -8.05 -26.76
CA PRO A 302 -0.08 -9.26 -26.41
C PRO A 302 0.09 -9.44 -24.90
N THR A 303 0.50 -8.38 -24.20
CA THR A 303 0.67 -8.38 -22.72
C THR A 303 -0.65 -8.70 -22.02
N ILE A 304 -1.76 -8.05 -22.41
CA ILE A 304 -3.09 -8.30 -21.87
C ILE A 304 -3.47 -9.78 -22.02
N THR A 305 -3.17 -10.37 -23.20
CA THR A 305 -3.48 -11.77 -23.48
C THR A 305 -2.68 -12.72 -22.59
N GLN A 306 -1.39 -12.44 -22.40
CA GLN A 306 -0.50 -13.24 -21.54
C GLN A 306 -0.93 -13.17 -20.08
N VAL A 307 -1.17 -11.95 -19.56
CA VAL A 307 -1.61 -11.72 -18.18
C VAL A 307 -2.97 -12.39 -17.93
N ARG A 308 -3.91 -12.27 -18.88
CA ARG A 308 -5.22 -12.93 -18.77
C ARG A 308 -5.08 -14.45 -18.70
N ARG A 309 -4.27 -15.05 -19.58
CA ARG A 309 -4.01 -16.51 -19.54
C ARG A 309 -3.44 -16.95 -18.20
N TYR A 310 -2.51 -16.18 -17.65
CA TYR A 310 -1.95 -16.44 -16.33
C TYR A 310 -3.00 -16.31 -15.22
N ALA A 311 -3.71 -15.19 -15.17
CA ALA A 311 -4.70 -14.92 -14.13
C ALA A 311 -5.89 -15.90 -14.15
N ASP A 312 -6.30 -16.34 -15.34
CA ASP A 312 -7.42 -17.28 -15.54
C ASP A 312 -7.02 -18.75 -15.35
N ARG A 313 -5.72 -19.06 -15.19
CA ARG A 313 -5.24 -20.44 -14.97
C ARG A 313 -5.85 -21.02 -13.70
N GLU A 314 -6.54 -22.16 -13.83
CA GLU A 314 -7.08 -22.92 -12.72
C GLU A 314 -5.97 -23.67 -11.98
N ILE A 315 -5.96 -23.60 -10.65
CA ILE A 315 -4.94 -24.19 -9.78
C ILE A 315 -5.50 -25.21 -8.79
N GLY A 316 -6.81 -25.35 -8.72
CA GLY A 316 -7.50 -26.28 -7.84
C GLY A 316 -8.96 -25.90 -7.60
N SER A 317 -9.55 -26.37 -6.52
CA SER A 317 -10.94 -26.10 -6.17
C SER A 317 -11.18 -25.94 -4.68
N LEU A 318 -12.22 -25.18 -4.30
CA LEU A 318 -12.72 -25.06 -2.93
C LEU A 318 -13.99 -25.90 -2.73
N ALA A 319 -14.05 -26.69 -1.67
CA ALA A 319 -15.25 -27.42 -1.28
C ALA A 319 -16.34 -26.50 -0.70
N ARG A 320 -15.99 -25.30 -0.24
CA ARG A 320 -16.91 -24.29 0.35
C ARG A 320 -16.49 -22.90 -0.06
N THR A 321 -17.45 -21.95 -0.05
CA THR A 321 -17.19 -20.52 -0.24
C THR A 321 -16.41 -19.95 0.93
N LEU A 322 -15.37 -19.17 0.65
CA LEU A 322 -14.57 -18.41 1.62
C LEU A 322 -15.03 -16.94 1.63
N ARG A 323 -15.18 -16.36 2.83
CA ARG A 323 -15.55 -14.96 3.01
C ARG A 323 -14.71 -14.33 4.12
N THR A 324 -14.05 -13.22 3.83
CA THR A 324 -13.27 -12.49 4.85
C THR A 324 -14.15 -11.90 5.94
N ARG A 325 -15.38 -11.44 5.58
CA ARG A 325 -16.34 -10.91 6.55
C ARG A 325 -16.64 -11.87 7.72
N ASP A 326 -16.57 -13.18 7.48
CA ASP A 326 -16.86 -14.16 8.52
C ASP A 326 -15.78 -14.21 9.60
N CYS A 327 -14.53 -13.89 9.24
CA CYS A 327 -13.37 -13.89 10.15
C CYS A 327 -13.49 -12.86 11.28
N PHE A 328 -14.26 -11.81 11.07
CA PHE A 328 -14.43 -10.74 12.07
C PHE A 328 -15.39 -11.10 13.21
N PHE A 329 -16.18 -12.15 13.05
CA PHE A 329 -17.23 -12.54 14.01
C PHE A 329 -16.97 -13.89 14.67
N GLY A 330 -15.84 -14.52 14.41
CA GLY A 330 -15.45 -15.80 14.96
C GLY A 330 -14.51 -16.59 14.05
N PRO A 331 -14.16 -17.81 14.42
CA PRO A 331 -13.40 -18.71 13.53
C PRO A 331 -14.10 -18.90 12.20
N ALA A 332 -13.36 -18.80 11.10
CA ALA A 332 -13.93 -18.89 9.75
C ALA A 332 -12.99 -19.65 8.79
N PRO A 333 -13.55 -20.29 7.75
CA PRO A 333 -12.76 -21.08 6.80
C PRO A 333 -11.65 -20.30 6.11
N PHE A 334 -11.85 -19.00 5.88
CA PHE A 334 -10.86 -18.14 5.22
C PHE A 334 -9.55 -18.06 6.04
N ASN A 335 -9.63 -17.60 7.31
CA ASN A 335 -8.45 -17.53 8.17
C ASN A 335 -7.87 -18.91 8.48
N SER A 336 -8.72 -19.92 8.67
CA SER A 336 -8.28 -21.28 8.93
C SER A 336 -7.41 -21.83 7.79
N LEU A 337 -7.78 -21.55 6.53
CA LEU A 337 -6.98 -21.94 5.38
C LEU A 337 -5.60 -21.28 5.38
N ILE A 338 -5.53 -19.99 5.65
CA ILE A 338 -4.23 -19.29 5.70
C ILE A 338 -3.37 -19.83 6.84
N HIS A 339 -3.95 -20.07 8.00
CA HIS A 339 -3.24 -20.70 9.13
C HIS A 339 -2.73 -22.11 8.79
N ASP A 340 -3.55 -22.95 8.14
CA ASP A 340 -3.14 -24.28 7.69
C ASP A 340 -1.93 -24.22 6.77
N ILE A 341 -1.96 -23.31 5.79
CA ILE A 341 -0.87 -23.11 4.84
C ILE A 341 0.41 -22.67 5.54
N GLN A 342 0.30 -21.68 6.44
CA GLN A 342 1.45 -21.18 7.20
C GLN A 342 2.06 -22.28 8.08
N LEU A 343 1.25 -23.05 8.80
CA LEU A 343 1.71 -24.14 9.66
C LEU A 343 2.26 -25.31 8.83
N ASP A 344 1.62 -25.66 7.71
CA ASP A 344 2.11 -26.72 6.82
C ASP A 344 3.47 -26.37 6.20
N TYR A 345 3.65 -25.11 5.77
CA TYR A 345 4.92 -24.67 5.17
C TYR A 345 6.04 -24.56 6.21
N THR A 346 5.79 -23.90 7.34
CA THR A 346 6.83 -23.53 8.31
C THR A 346 7.10 -24.61 9.36
N LYS A 347 6.16 -25.52 9.60
CA LYS A 347 6.14 -26.43 10.75
C LYS A 347 6.33 -25.69 12.09
N ALA A 348 5.81 -24.46 12.18
CA ALA A 348 5.78 -23.69 13.40
C ALA A 348 4.74 -24.24 14.39
N ASP A 349 4.88 -23.88 15.67
CA ASP A 349 3.92 -24.29 16.71
C ASP A 349 2.61 -23.50 16.62
N ILE A 350 2.71 -22.22 16.25
CA ILE A 350 1.60 -21.25 16.25
C ILE A 350 1.67 -20.44 14.96
N SER A 351 0.52 -20.06 14.43
CA SER A 351 0.37 -19.17 13.27
C SER A 351 -0.46 -17.96 13.66
N LEU A 352 -0.03 -16.76 13.27
CA LEU A 352 -0.76 -15.50 13.39
C LEU A 352 -1.15 -14.98 11.99
N ASN A 353 -2.40 -14.58 11.84
CA ASN A 353 -2.91 -14.03 10.57
C ASN A 353 -4.16 -13.19 10.78
N ALA A 354 -4.30 -12.13 9.99
CA ALA A 354 -5.48 -11.30 9.86
C ALA A 354 -6.03 -11.34 8.43
N PRO A 355 -7.34 -11.15 8.20
CA PRO A 355 -7.88 -10.95 6.87
C PRO A 355 -7.39 -9.61 6.31
N LEU A 356 -6.73 -9.63 5.14
CA LEU A 356 -6.09 -8.44 4.56
C LEU A 356 -7.07 -7.53 3.82
N LYS A 357 -8.26 -8.03 3.48
CA LYS A 357 -9.36 -7.29 2.83
C LYS A 357 -10.65 -7.36 3.63
N PHE A 358 -11.43 -6.29 3.57
CA PHE A 358 -12.65 -6.14 4.36
C PHE A 358 -13.75 -7.13 3.95
N ASP A 359 -14.07 -7.23 2.67
CA ASP A 359 -15.18 -8.05 2.18
C ASP A 359 -14.85 -8.73 0.85
N VAL A 360 -14.15 -9.84 0.95
CA VAL A 360 -13.83 -10.71 -0.18
C VAL A 360 -14.65 -11.98 -0.09
N CYS A 361 -15.13 -12.43 -1.24
CA CYS A 361 -15.83 -13.69 -1.41
C CYS A 361 -15.19 -14.51 -2.52
N ILE A 362 -14.65 -15.69 -2.18
CA ILE A 362 -14.18 -16.68 -3.15
C ILE A 362 -15.18 -17.82 -3.14
N PRO A 363 -15.94 -18.03 -4.21
CA PRO A 363 -17.03 -19.03 -4.24
C PRO A 363 -16.48 -20.46 -4.20
N LYS A 364 -17.29 -21.38 -3.74
CA LYS A 364 -17.08 -22.82 -3.92
C LYS A 364 -16.89 -23.13 -5.41
N GLY A 365 -15.95 -24.01 -5.73
CA GLY A 365 -15.65 -24.44 -7.11
C GLY A 365 -14.21 -24.11 -7.51
N PRO A 366 -13.93 -23.95 -8.81
CA PRO A 366 -12.58 -23.72 -9.31
C PRO A 366 -11.91 -22.49 -8.70
N VAL A 367 -10.63 -22.65 -8.31
CA VAL A 367 -9.76 -21.55 -7.86
C VAL A 367 -8.78 -21.24 -8.97
N ARG A 368 -8.67 -19.95 -9.29
CA ARG A 368 -7.74 -19.44 -10.30
C ARG A 368 -6.61 -18.65 -9.68
N VAL A 369 -5.56 -18.42 -10.45
CA VAL A 369 -4.45 -17.56 -10.00
C VAL A 369 -4.94 -16.18 -9.58
N SER A 370 -5.92 -15.59 -10.29
CA SER A 370 -6.55 -14.32 -9.89
C SER A 370 -7.14 -14.33 -8.48
N ASP A 371 -7.68 -15.45 -8.03
CA ASP A 371 -8.29 -15.57 -6.70
C ASP A 371 -7.23 -15.50 -5.58
N LEU A 372 -5.96 -15.80 -5.89
CA LEU A 372 -4.85 -15.68 -4.93
C LEU A 372 -4.63 -14.23 -4.48
N PHE A 373 -4.86 -13.24 -5.36
CA PHE A 373 -4.76 -11.81 -5.02
C PHE A 373 -5.88 -11.35 -4.10
N ASN A 374 -6.96 -12.12 -4.01
CA ASN A 374 -8.03 -11.95 -3.04
C ASN A 374 -7.76 -12.73 -1.75
N LEU A 375 -7.13 -13.90 -1.82
CA LEU A 375 -6.67 -14.66 -0.66
C LEU A 375 -5.54 -13.93 0.06
N TYR A 376 -4.57 -13.39 -0.71
CA TYR A 376 -3.41 -12.72 -0.16
C TYR A 376 -2.98 -11.54 -1.05
N THR A 377 -3.18 -10.32 -0.57
CA THR A 377 -3.08 -9.09 -1.40
C THR A 377 -1.64 -8.66 -1.65
N TYR A 378 -0.73 -8.82 -0.67
CA TYR A 378 0.63 -8.28 -0.70
C TYR A 378 1.67 -9.35 -1.04
N GLU A 379 2.86 -8.94 -1.49
CA GLU A 379 4.01 -9.82 -1.76
C GLU A 379 4.82 -10.15 -0.51
N ASN A 380 4.15 -10.31 0.64
CA ASN A 380 4.79 -10.62 1.91
C ASN A 380 5.44 -12.01 1.91
N GLN A 381 6.64 -12.10 2.44
CA GLN A 381 7.26 -13.37 2.81
C GLN A 381 6.64 -13.93 4.10
N LEU A 382 6.87 -15.21 4.36
CA LEU A 382 6.45 -15.89 5.57
C LEU A 382 7.64 -16.00 6.53
N TYR A 383 7.48 -15.46 7.72
CA TYR A 383 8.48 -15.46 8.78
C TYR A 383 8.13 -16.46 9.87
N VAL A 384 9.16 -17.02 10.53
CA VAL A 384 9.03 -17.71 11.80
C VAL A 384 9.85 -16.97 12.84
N LEU A 385 9.19 -16.50 13.90
CA LEU A 385 9.81 -15.83 15.02
C LEU A 385 9.76 -16.72 16.26
N ARG A 386 10.81 -16.61 17.11
CA ARG A 386 10.82 -17.20 18.44
C ARG A 386 10.20 -16.21 19.44
N MET A 387 9.08 -16.62 20.06
CA MET A 387 8.34 -15.79 21.01
C MET A 387 8.02 -16.58 22.28
N THR A 388 7.97 -15.90 23.43
CA THR A 388 7.43 -16.50 24.67
C THR A 388 5.91 -16.58 24.63
N GLY A 389 5.31 -17.45 25.46
CA GLY A 389 3.87 -17.52 25.58
C GLY A 389 3.26 -16.18 26.07
N GLN A 390 3.94 -15.49 26.99
CA GLN A 390 3.53 -14.17 27.46
C GLN A 390 3.50 -13.14 26.32
N GLU A 391 4.54 -13.13 25.45
CA GLU A 391 4.60 -12.23 24.28
C GLU A 391 3.44 -12.52 23.31
N ILE A 392 3.12 -13.80 23.06
CA ILE A 392 1.99 -14.22 22.22
C ILE A 392 0.66 -13.75 22.81
N ARG A 393 0.44 -13.94 24.11
CA ARG A 393 -0.76 -13.48 24.83
C ARG A 393 -0.91 -11.97 24.69
N SER A 394 0.16 -11.22 24.94
CA SER A 394 0.16 -9.76 24.93
C SER A 394 -0.06 -9.21 23.50
N LEU A 395 0.47 -9.87 22.48
CA LEU A 395 0.20 -9.56 21.08
C LEU A 395 -1.30 -9.71 20.76
N LEU A 396 -1.90 -10.84 21.18
CA LEU A 396 -3.33 -11.08 20.96
C LEU A 396 -4.19 -10.07 21.75
N GLU A 397 -3.80 -9.71 22.97
CA GLU A 397 -4.49 -8.65 23.73
C GLU A 397 -4.57 -7.34 22.92
N LEU A 398 -3.46 -6.88 22.34
CA LEU A 398 -3.47 -5.68 21.52
C LEU A 398 -4.25 -5.85 20.21
N SER A 399 -4.16 -7.01 19.56
CA SER A 399 -4.94 -7.31 18.35
C SER A 399 -6.45 -7.16 18.63
N TYR A 400 -6.94 -7.84 19.65
CA TYR A 400 -8.36 -7.75 20.01
C TYR A 400 -8.75 -6.40 20.59
N ASP A 401 -7.83 -5.67 21.22
CA ASP A 401 -8.10 -4.32 21.71
C ASP A 401 -8.33 -3.30 20.60
N GLN A 402 -7.70 -3.52 19.45
CA GLN A 402 -7.97 -2.72 18.25
C GLN A 402 -9.29 -3.10 17.56
N TRP A 403 -9.81 -4.29 17.83
CA TRP A 403 -10.94 -4.90 17.13
C TRP A 403 -12.25 -4.82 17.90
N ILE A 404 -12.24 -5.11 19.23
CA ILE A 404 -13.45 -5.23 20.04
C ILE A 404 -13.50 -4.23 21.21
N ALA A 405 -14.72 -3.84 21.58
CA ALA A 405 -15.01 -3.04 22.76
C ALA A 405 -15.10 -3.90 24.02
N THR A 406 -15.02 -3.28 25.19
CA THR A 406 -15.39 -3.93 26.47
C THR A 406 -16.90 -3.82 26.66
N MET A 407 -17.57 -4.97 26.82
CA MET A 407 -19.03 -5.06 26.94
C MET A 407 -19.46 -5.16 28.40
N ARG A 408 -20.54 -4.46 28.75
CA ARG A 408 -21.22 -4.54 30.03
C ARG A 408 -22.63 -5.11 29.92
N SER A 409 -23.19 -5.07 28.71
CA SER A 409 -24.55 -5.46 28.40
C SER A 409 -24.62 -6.12 27.02
N PRO A 410 -25.57 -7.06 26.77
CA PRO A 410 -25.82 -7.58 25.44
C PRO A 410 -26.26 -6.53 24.42
N ARG A 411 -26.62 -5.31 24.87
CA ARG A 411 -26.98 -4.18 24.00
C ARG A 411 -25.77 -3.39 23.50
N ASP A 412 -24.61 -3.56 24.13
CA ASP A 412 -23.38 -2.88 23.70
C ASP A 412 -22.90 -3.43 22.36
N HIS A 413 -22.24 -2.61 21.55
CA HIS A 413 -21.51 -3.10 20.40
C HIS A 413 -20.28 -3.89 20.84
N ILE A 414 -20.08 -5.05 20.22
CA ILE A 414 -18.86 -5.81 20.44
C ILE A 414 -17.72 -5.27 19.56
N MET A 415 -18.03 -4.76 18.37
CA MET A 415 -17.04 -4.27 17.43
C MET A 415 -16.70 -2.80 17.67
N LEU A 416 -15.41 -2.44 17.61
CA LEU A 416 -14.96 -1.06 17.59
C LEU A 416 -15.21 -0.46 16.21
N MET A 417 -16.39 0.13 16.05
CA MET A 417 -16.82 0.71 14.80
C MET A 417 -17.29 2.15 14.98
N GLN A 418 -17.39 2.87 13.89
CA GLN A 418 -17.84 4.26 13.82
C GLN A 418 -18.76 4.46 12.62
N GLN A 419 -19.62 5.45 12.71
CA GLN A 419 -20.50 5.84 11.63
C GLN A 419 -19.87 6.99 10.83
N THR A 420 -19.89 6.87 9.51
CA THR A 420 -19.48 7.96 8.60
C THR A 420 -20.58 9.03 8.52
N PRO A 421 -20.30 10.23 8.01
CA PRO A 421 -21.32 11.30 7.88
C PRO A 421 -22.53 10.91 7.02
N ASP A 422 -22.36 9.97 6.07
CA ASP A 422 -23.43 9.41 5.24
C ASP A 422 -24.18 8.23 5.91
N GLY A 423 -23.85 7.94 7.18
CA GLY A 423 -24.56 6.96 7.98
C GLY A 423 -24.08 5.51 7.85
N GLN A 424 -23.03 5.24 7.09
CA GLN A 424 -22.46 3.90 6.95
C GLN A 424 -21.57 3.54 8.16
N TRP A 425 -21.55 2.25 8.52
CA TRP A 425 -20.73 1.74 9.61
C TRP A 425 -19.41 1.18 9.08
N HIS A 426 -18.30 1.58 9.70
CA HIS A 426 -16.95 1.11 9.41
C HIS A 426 -16.17 0.81 10.67
N TRP A 427 -15.10 0.00 10.54
CA TRP A 427 -14.14 -0.19 11.63
C TRP A 427 -13.46 1.14 11.99
N ARG A 428 -13.16 1.32 13.29
CA ARG A 428 -12.30 2.42 13.74
C ARG A 428 -10.85 2.21 13.33
N ASN A 429 -10.41 0.96 13.39
CA ASN A 429 -9.03 0.56 13.14
C ASN A 429 -8.94 -0.29 11.89
N LEU A 430 -7.72 -0.48 11.40
CA LEU A 430 -7.45 -1.21 10.16
C LEU A 430 -7.57 -2.72 10.39
N ALA A 431 -8.50 -3.37 9.71
CA ALA A 431 -8.84 -4.77 9.90
C ALA A 431 -7.68 -5.75 9.62
N PHE A 432 -6.69 -5.35 8.83
CA PHE A 432 -5.49 -6.15 8.61
C PHE A 432 -4.56 -6.25 9.83
N ASN A 433 -4.89 -5.57 10.94
CA ASN A 433 -4.26 -5.71 12.25
C ASN A 433 -5.08 -6.58 13.23
N PHE A 434 -6.17 -7.20 12.78
CA PHE A 434 -7.02 -8.07 13.61
C PHE A 434 -6.53 -9.52 13.52
N ASP A 435 -5.34 -9.75 14.05
CA ASP A 435 -4.72 -11.08 14.01
C ASP A 435 -5.48 -12.06 14.93
N THR A 436 -5.71 -13.25 14.40
CA THR A 436 -6.12 -14.44 15.15
C THR A 436 -4.96 -15.41 15.21
N ALA A 437 -5.07 -16.45 16.04
CA ALA A 437 -4.05 -17.48 16.18
C ALA A 437 -4.60 -18.87 15.88
N ALA A 438 -3.76 -19.72 15.26
CA ALA A 438 -3.95 -21.17 15.23
C ALA A 438 -2.74 -21.87 15.89
N GLY A 439 -2.91 -23.13 16.28
CA GLY A 439 -1.93 -23.88 17.09
C GLY A 439 -2.17 -23.76 18.60
N ILE A 440 -3.05 -22.86 19.01
CA ILE A 440 -3.53 -22.71 20.39
C ILE A 440 -5.06 -22.69 20.46
N ASP A 441 -5.61 -23.18 21.57
CA ASP A 441 -7.03 -23.04 21.90
C ASP A 441 -7.18 -21.93 22.94
N TYR A 442 -8.05 -20.91 22.66
CA TYR A 442 -8.17 -19.74 23.52
C TYR A 442 -9.56 -19.11 23.53
N GLU A 443 -9.83 -18.31 24.54
CA GLU A 443 -11.06 -17.54 24.72
C GLU A 443 -10.75 -16.05 24.77
N VAL A 444 -11.65 -15.26 24.22
CA VAL A 444 -11.61 -13.80 24.23
C VAL A 444 -12.75 -13.28 25.09
N ASN A 445 -12.45 -12.83 26.30
CA ASN A 445 -13.46 -12.35 27.24
C ASN A 445 -13.83 -10.89 26.97
N VAL A 446 -14.99 -10.69 26.35
CA VAL A 446 -15.49 -9.36 25.97
C VAL A 446 -15.89 -8.49 27.14
N ALA A 447 -16.12 -9.07 28.32
CA ALA A 447 -16.46 -8.32 29.52
C ALA A 447 -15.24 -7.78 30.29
N ARG A 448 -14.04 -8.22 29.92
CA ARG A 448 -12.79 -7.78 30.55
C ARG A 448 -12.13 -6.62 29.81
N PRO A 449 -11.42 -5.74 30.51
CA PRO A 449 -10.66 -4.67 29.88
C PRO A 449 -9.44 -5.20 29.17
N HIS A 450 -8.79 -4.34 28.38
CA HIS A 450 -7.50 -4.60 27.75
C HIS A 450 -6.47 -5.18 28.75
N GLY A 451 -5.65 -6.11 28.27
CA GLY A 451 -4.61 -6.79 29.07
C GLY A 451 -5.11 -7.98 29.91
N SER A 452 -6.40 -8.31 29.85
CA SER A 452 -6.98 -9.45 30.59
C SER A 452 -8.09 -10.19 29.84
N ARG A 453 -8.19 -9.96 28.53
CA ARG A 453 -9.24 -10.56 27.67
C ARG A 453 -8.88 -11.95 27.18
N ILE A 454 -7.59 -12.20 26.97
CA ILE A 454 -7.08 -13.43 26.32
C ILE A 454 -6.81 -14.49 27.38
N ASN A 455 -7.54 -15.61 27.28
CA ASN A 455 -7.33 -16.80 28.08
C ASN A 455 -6.89 -17.94 27.17
N ILE A 456 -5.59 -18.21 27.09
CA ILE A 456 -5.04 -19.36 26.33
C ILE A 456 -5.19 -20.61 27.18
N LEU A 457 -5.94 -21.58 26.68
CA LEU A 457 -6.31 -22.80 27.38
C LEU A 457 -5.22 -23.89 27.27
N ARG A 458 -4.67 -24.05 26.07
CA ARG A 458 -3.69 -25.07 25.74
C ARG A 458 -3.15 -24.90 24.31
N LEU A 459 -2.14 -25.64 23.93
CA LEU A 459 -1.81 -25.89 22.52
C LEU A 459 -2.91 -26.74 21.88
N SER A 460 -3.22 -26.53 20.61
CA SER A 460 -4.24 -27.31 19.89
C SER A 460 -3.85 -28.80 19.74
N SER A 461 -2.58 -29.13 19.96
CA SER A 461 -2.11 -30.51 20.08
C SER A 461 -2.53 -31.22 21.40
N GLY A 462 -3.18 -30.50 22.32
CA GLY A 462 -3.57 -30.96 23.65
C GLY A 462 -2.50 -30.76 24.73
N ARG A 463 -1.28 -30.36 24.38
CA ARG A 463 -0.22 -30.06 25.37
C ARG A 463 -0.53 -28.77 26.14
N PRO A 464 -0.06 -28.67 27.40
CA PRO A 464 -0.17 -27.43 28.17
C PRO A 464 0.51 -26.23 27.43
N PHE A 465 -0.07 -25.05 27.55
CA PHE A 465 0.56 -23.80 27.16
C PHE A 465 1.20 -23.16 28.40
N SER A 466 2.41 -22.59 28.26
CA SER A 466 3.10 -21.86 29.33
C SER A 466 3.53 -20.49 28.84
N ASP A 467 3.35 -19.47 29.67
CA ASP A 467 3.74 -18.11 29.37
C ASP A 467 5.27 -17.94 29.29
N GLU A 468 6.05 -18.79 29.99
CA GLU A 468 7.52 -18.78 30.02
C GLU A 468 8.15 -19.59 28.89
N ALA A 469 7.42 -20.52 28.30
CA ALA A 469 7.93 -21.34 27.22
C ALA A 469 8.09 -20.53 25.92
N HIS A 470 9.06 -20.94 25.10
CA HIS A 470 9.26 -20.37 23.78
C HIS A 470 8.55 -21.22 22.72
N TYR A 471 7.95 -20.54 21.76
CA TYR A 471 7.24 -21.13 20.64
C TYR A 471 7.76 -20.54 19.32
N ARG A 472 7.71 -21.35 18.28
CA ARG A 472 7.95 -20.94 16.90
C ARG A 472 6.63 -20.39 16.33
N VAL A 473 6.60 -19.11 15.95
CA VAL A 473 5.39 -18.42 15.55
C VAL A 473 5.52 -17.97 14.09
N ALA A 474 4.64 -18.49 13.22
CA ALA A 474 4.56 -18.10 11.83
C ALA A 474 3.70 -16.86 11.67
N MET A 475 4.16 -15.89 10.87
CA MET A 475 3.46 -14.65 10.53
C MET A 475 4.00 -14.06 9.22
N ASN A 476 3.28 -13.12 8.63
CA ASN A 476 3.77 -12.43 7.44
C ASN A 476 4.92 -11.45 7.76
N SER A 477 5.70 -11.09 6.73
CA SER A 477 6.85 -10.19 6.87
C SER A 477 6.47 -8.79 7.37
N TYR A 478 5.29 -8.26 7.00
CA TYR A 478 4.81 -6.99 7.55
C TYR A 478 4.70 -7.05 9.08
N ARG A 479 4.07 -8.11 9.62
CA ARG A 479 3.98 -8.32 11.07
C ARG A 479 5.36 -8.60 11.67
N GLY A 480 6.14 -9.47 11.04
CA GLY A 480 7.47 -9.87 11.47
C GLY A 480 8.51 -8.74 11.49
N ASN A 481 8.26 -7.62 10.80
CA ASN A 481 9.08 -6.41 10.85
C ASN A 481 8.54 -5.34 11.82
N GLY A 482 7.47 -5.65 12.58
CA GLY A 482 6.87 -4.73 13.56
C GLY A 482 5.67 -3.96 13.05
N GLY A 483 5.24 -4.18 11.81
CA GLY A 483 4.08 -3.51 11.23
C GLY A 483 2.80 -3.71 12.05
N GLY A 484 2.00 -2.63 12.19
CA GLY A 484 0.78 -2.60 13.01
C GLY A 484 1.02 -2.68 14.51
N GLU A 485 2.29 -2.56 14.96
CA GLU A 485 2.72 -2.46 16.37
C GLU A 485 2.39 -3.67 17.28
N LEU A 486 1.91 -4.79 16.71
CA LEU A 486 1.53 -5.95 17.54
C LEU A 486 2.74 -6.62 18.20
N LEU A 487 3.91 -6.67 17.53
CA LEU A 487 5.13 -7.16 18.14
C LEU A 487 5.73 -6.15 19.11
N THR A 488 5.75 -4.87 18.76
CA THR A 488 6.43 -3.84 19.55
C THR A 488 5.59 -3.42 20.76
N ARG A 489 4.46 -2.76 20.52
CA ARG A 489 3.57 -2.30 21.59
C ARG A 489 2.77 -3.42 22.23
N GLY A 490 2.38 -4.43 21.44
CA GLY A 490 1.59 -5.57 21.93
C GLY A 490 2.45 -6.54 22.73
N ALA A 491 3.40 -7.21 22.09
CA ALA A 491 4.27 -8.20 22.73
C ALA A 491 5.39 -7.57 23.59
N GLY A 492 5.65 -6.25 23.43
CA GLY A 492 6.71 -5.56 24.17
C GLY A 492 8.12 -5.83 23.65
N ILE A 493 8.26 -6.36 22.43
CA ILE A 493 9.56 -6.66 21.80
C ILE A 493 10.12 -5.35 21.20
N PRO A 494 11.29 -4.86 21.67
CA PRO A 494 11.91 -3.70 21.05
C PRO A 494 12.15 -3.90 19.55
N LEU A 495 11.87 -2.89 18.73
CA LEU A 495 12.03 -2.99 17.27
C LEU A 495 13.42 -3.49 16.86
N ALA A 496 14.46 -3.02 17.57
CA ALA A 496 15.85 -3.44 17.33
C ALA A 496 16.13 -4.92 17.65
N GLU A 497 15.30 -5.58 18.45
CA GLU A 497 15.44 -6.99 18.80
C GLU A 497 14.72 -7.92 17.84
N ILE A 498 13.73 -7.44 17.09
CA ILE A 498 12.92 -8.25 16.18
C ILE A 498 13.80 -9.06 15.21
N PRO A 499 14.83 -8.51 14.55
CA PRO A 499 15.66 -9.29 13.64
C PRO A 499 16.34 -10.50 14.30
N SER A 500 16.72 -10.39 15.57
CA SER A 500 17.35 -11.49 16.32
C SER A 500 16.38 -12.61 16.72
N ARG A 501 15.07 -12.35 16.64
CA ARG A 501 14.01 -13.30 16.93
C ARG A 501 13.57 -14.11 15.71
N ILE A 502 13.94 -13.67 14.49
CA ILE A 502 13.58 -14.33 13.24
C ILE A 502 14.44 -15.59 13.08
N GLU A 503 13.81 -16.75 13.07
CA GLU A 503 14.46 -18.05 12.88
C GLU A 503 14.53 -18.45 11.40
N SER A 504 13.52 -18.08 10.62
CA SER A 504 13.48 -18.35 9.18
C SER A 504 12.59 -17.38 8.43
N ILE A 505 12.92 -17.19 7.15
CA ILE A 505 12.19 -16.38 6.18
C ILE A 505 11.99 -17.24 4.94
N SER A 506 10.77 -17.31 4.40
CA SER A 506 10.53 -18.02 3.14
C SER A 506 11.23 -17.31 1.98
N PRO A 507 11.86 -18.04 1.05
CA PRO A 507 12.39 -17.44 -0.19
C PRO A 507 11.28 -16.93 -1.11
N GLU A 508 10.10 -17.58 -1.10
CA GLU A 508 8.93 -17.19 -1.88
C GLU A 508 7.98 -16.29 -1.07
N ASP A 509 7.20 -15.49 -1.77
CA ASP A 509 6.07 -14.77 -1.18
C ASP A 509 4.92 -15.71 -0.81
N GLN A 510 4.05 -15.28 0.10
CA GLN A 510 2.93 -16.10 0.58
C GLN A 510 1.93 -16.48 -0.52
N ARG A 511 1.77 -15.67 -1.56
CA ARG A 511 0.88 -16.00 -2.69
C ARG A 511 1.41 -17.21 -3.47
N THR A 512 2.73 -17.28 -3.70
CA THR A 512 3.39 -18.46 -4.29
C THR A 512 3.23 -19.70 -3.40
N ILE A 513 3.41 -19.56 -2.08
CA ILE A 513 3.22 -20.66 -1.11
C ILE A 513 1.75 -21.14 -1.13
N ILE A 514 0.77 -20.24 -1.14
CA ILE A 514 -0.65 -20.57 -1.23
C ILE A 514 -0.96 -21.31 -2.53
N MET A 515 -0.41 -20.84 -3.66
CA MET A 515 -0.59 -21.48 -4.96
C MET A 515 -0.08 -22.91 -4.95
N ALA A 516 1.15 -23.13 -4.50
CA ALA A 516 1.76 -24.47 -4.40
C ALA A 516 0.96 -25.42 -3.48
N TYR A 517 0.42 -24.90 -2.37
CA TYR A 517 -0.43 -25.68 -1.46
C TYR A 517 -1.73 -26.10 -2.14
N ILE A 518 -2.40 -25.19 -2.86
CA ILE A 518 -3.66 -25.48 -3.57
C ILE A 518 -3.41 -26.47 -4.71
N GLU A 519 -2.34 -26.28 -5.51
CA GLU A 519 -1.97 -27.18 -6.61
C GLU A 519 -1.64 -28.60 -6.10
N ARG A 520 -0.97 -28.71 -4.95
CA ARG A 520 -0.64 -29.99 -4.33
C ARG A 520 -1.88 -30.76 -3.86
N LEU A 521 -2.84 -30.08 -3.25
CA LEU A 521 -4.04 -30.71 -2.69
C LEU A 521 -5.18 -30.87 -3.70
N HIS A 522 -5.16 -30.11 -4.80
CA HIS A 522 -6.19 -30.03 -5.83
C HIS A 522 -7.59 -29.62 -5.32
N THR A 523 -8.03 -30.15 -4.18
CA THR A 523 -9.31 -29.76 -3.57
C THR A 523 -9.10 -29.37 -2.12
N ILE A 524 -9.42 -28.13 -1.79
CA ILE A 524 -9.31 -27.55 -0.47
C ILE A 524 -10.63 -27.78 0.28
N PRO A 525 -10.64 -28.49 1.40
CA PRO A 525 -11.86 -28.78 2.16
C PRO A 525 -12.47 -27.52 2.80
N ALA A 526 -11.66 -26.48 3.02
CA ALA A 526 -12.05 -25.20 3.64
C ALA A 526 -12.75 -25.42 5.00
N THR A 527 -12.09 -26.18 5.88
CA THR A 527 -12.54 -26.46 7.24
C THR A 527 -12.39 -25.23 8.13
N THR A 528 -13.21 -25.12 9.17
CA THR A 528 -13.08 -24.08 10.18
C THR A 528 -12.38 -24.66 11.41
N HIS A 529 -11.33 -23.99 11.89
CA HIS A 529 -10.77 -24.28 13.19
C HIS A 529 -11.67 -23.66 14.27
N HIS A 530 -12.21 -24.44 15.17
CA HIS A 530 -13.01 -23.94 16.30
C HIS A 530 -12.13 -23.78 17.55
N ASN A 531 -10.95 -23.22 17.37
CA ASN A 531 -9.91 -23.14 18.40
C ASN A 531 -10.00 -21.85 19.24
N TRP A 532 -10.93 -20.95 18.93
CA TRP A 532 -11.17 -19.77 19.77
C TRP A 532 -12.63 -19.30 19.71
N ARG A 533 -13.06 -18.50 20.73
CA ARG A 533 -14.41 -17.95 20.81
C ARG A 533 -14.46 -16.70 21.67
N PHE A 534 -15.48 -15.89 21.48
CA PHE A 534 -15.83 -14.81 22.38
C PHE A 534 -16.65 -15.33 23.58
N VAL A 535 -16.26 -14.91 24.79
CA VAL A 535 -16.97 -15.24 26.03
C VAL A 535 -17.21 -13.99 26.89
N PRO A 536 -18.25 -13.95 27.76
CA PRO A 536 -19.33 -14.92 27.84
C PRO A 536 -20.27 -14.84 26.62
N GLU A 537 -20.71 -15.99 26.15
CA GLU A 537 -21.57 -16.09 24.94
C GLU A 537 -22.88 -15.30 25.06
N SER A 538 -23.42 -15.22 26.29
CA SER A 538 -24.65 -14.44 26.59
C SER A 538 -24.54 -12.94 26.28
N LEU A 539 -23.32 -12.39 26.34
CA LEU A 539 -23.04 -11.01 25.91
C LEU A 539 -22.68 -10.96 24.42
N ALA A 540 -21.78 -11.85 23.98
CA ALA A 540 -21.15 -11.77 22.67
C ALA A 540 -22.12 -12.10 21.53
N LEU A 541 -22.86 -13.22 21.59
CA LEU A 541 -23.64 -13.72 20.46
C LEU A 541 -24.72 -12.72 19.95
N PRO A 542 -25.52 -12.07 20.82
CA PRO A 542 -26.49 -11.08 20.36
C PRO A 542 -25.83 -9.86 19.70
N ALA A 543 -24.68 -9.43 20.24
CA ALA A 543 -23.94 -8.28 19.73
C ALA A 543 -23.28 -8.59 18.39
N LEU A 544 -22.64 -9.77 18.22
CA LEU A 544 -22.07 -10.23 16.96
C LEU A 544 -23.11 -10.24 15.84
N ALA A 545 -24.31 -10.78 16.11
CA ALA A 545 -25.39 -10.84 15.12
C ALA A 545 -25.90 -9.44 14.71
N ARG A 546 -25.92 -8.48 15.65
CA ARG A 546 -26.32 -7.10 15.38
C ARG A 546 -25.24 -6.35 14.60
N ASP A 547 -23.99 -6.38 15.08
CA ASP A 547 -22.88 -5.62 14.51
C ASP A 547 -22.53 -6.11 13.10
N ARG A 548 -22.68 -7.43 12.85
CA ARG A 548 -22.56 -8.00 11.52
C ARG A 548 -23.55 -7.38 10.52
N ARG A 549 -24.80 -7.16 10.92
CA ARG A 549 -25.81 -6.53 10.05
C ARG A 549 -25.53 -5.06 9.76
N LEU A 550 -24.88 -4.37 10.71
CA LEU A 550 -24.49 -2.97 10.55
C LEU A 550 -23.30 -2.81 9.62
N LEU A 551 -22.25 -3.64 9.80
CA LEU A 551 -21.03 -3.59 9.00
C LEU A 551 -21.20 -4.21 7.60
N PHE A 552 -22.07 -5.21 7.47
CA PHE A 552 -22.34 -5.94 6.24
C PHE A 552 -23.86 -6.06 6.03
N PRO A 553 -24.53 -4.96 5.70
CA PRO A 553 -25.97 -5.01 5.43
C PRO A 553 -26.28 -5.96 4.28
N PRO A 554 -27.43 -6.67 4.29
CA PRO A 554 -27.87 -7.44 3.14
C PRO A 554 -28.01 -6.50 1.94
N SER A 555 -27.44 -6.91 0.80
CA SER A 555 -27.57 -6.22 -0.49
C SER A 555 -28.97 -6.27 -1.03
#